data_79699b566a76527519a6760c888d5bce
#
_entry.id   79699b566a76527519a6760c888d5bce
#
_cell.length_a   1.000
_cell.length_b   1.000
_cell.length_c   1.000
_cell.angle_alpha   90.00
_cell.angle_beta   90.00
_cell.angle_gamma   90.00
#
_symmetry.space_group_name_H-M   'P 1'
#
loop_
_entity.id
_entity.type
_entity.pdbx_description
1 polymer ?
#
loop_
_entity_poly.entity_id
_entity_poly.type
_entity_poly.pdbx_seq_one_letter_code
_entity_poly.pdbx_strand_id
1 'polypeptide(L)'
;MLNPWFWTESKISELKASGLHRSLRRRESPPVSGRIQIDGSQLLNLGSNDYLGLAADGRLVDAVKRFVGYHGWGSGASPLVNGRGTLHETLEQELAEFEGTESALLFPSG
;
A
#
# COMPACT_ATOMS: atom_id res chain seq x y z
N MET A 1 21.34 27.77 -17.86
CA MET A 1 21.25 27.04 -16.58
C MET A 1 21.62 25.60 -16.83
N LEU A 2 22.54 25.00 -16.05
CA LEU A 2 22.85 23.57 -16.16
C LEU A 2 21.62 22.78 -15.66
N ASN A 3 21.21 21.76 -16.40
CA ASN A 3 20.15 20.86 -15.98
C ASN A 3 20.62 20.11 -14.71
N PRO A 4 20.02 20.32 -13.53
CA PRO A 4 20.45 19.66 -12.31
C PRO A 4 20.20 18.12 -12.34
N TRP A 5 19.44 17.65 -13.32
CA TRP A 5 19.09 16.24 -13.50
C TRP A 5 19.91 15.51 -14.56
N PHE A 6 20.99 16.15 -15.08
CA PHE A 6 21.79 15.54 -16.15
C PHE A 6 22.31 14.14 -15.81
N TRP A 7 22.64 13.91 -14.55
CA TRP A 7 23.14 12.62 -14.07
C TRP A 7 22.08 11.51 -14.12
N THR A 8 20.80 11.86 -13.88
CA THR A 8 19.69 10.89 -13.99
C THR A 8 19.45 10.50 -15.44
N GLU A 9 19.53 11.44 -16.37
CA GLU A 9 19.39 11.20 -17.81
C GLU A 9 20.50 10.30 -18.34
N SER A 10 21.75 10.56 -17.92
CA SER A 10 22.90 9.70 -18.25
C SER A 10 22.69 8.28 -17.73
N LYS A 11 22.28 8.15 -16.45
CA LYS A 11 22.06 6.82 -15.85
C LYS A 11 20.91 6.06 -16.48
N ILE A 12 19.83 6.72 -16.82
CA ILE A 12 18.72 6.11 -17.55
C ILE A 12 19.17 5.63 -18.93
N SER A 13 20.01 6.41 -19.62
CA SER A 13 20.54 6.03 -20.93
C SER A 13 21.43 4.78 -20.84
N GLU A 14 22.30 4.69 -19.85
CA GLU A 14 23.10 3.49 -19.56
C GLU A 14 22.21 2.26 -19.31
N LEU A 15 21.19 2.41 -18.47
CA LEU A 15 20.26 1.32 -18.14
C LEU A 15 19.49 0.85 -19.39
N LYS A 16 19.08 1.78 -20.26
CA LYS A 16 18.45 1.44 -21.55
C LYS A 16 19.41 0.71 -22.47
N ALA A 17 20.65 1.18 -22.60
CA ALA A 17 21.66 0.56 -23.44
C ALA A 17 22.02 -0.87 -22.98
N SER A 18 22.01 -1.12 -21.69
CA SER A 18 22.27 -2.45 -21.09
C SER A 18 21.03 -3.36 -21.00
N GLY A 19 19.85 -2.91 -21.44
CA GLY A 19 18.60 -3.68 -21.32
C GLY A 19 18.08 -3.84 -19.90
N LEU A 20 18.59 -3.05 -18.94
CA LEU A 20 18.22 -3.12 -17.51
C LEU A 20 17.22 -2.05 -17.11
N HIS A 21 16.81 -1.18 -18.03
CA HIS A 21 15.83 -0.14 -17.72
C HIS A 21 14.47 -0.75 -17.43
N ARG A 22 13.92 -0.41 -16.25
CA ARG A 22 12.57 -0.79 -15.84
C ARG A 22 11.69 0.43 -15.82
N SER A 23 10.53 0.35 -16.44
CA SER A 23 9.48 1.37 -16.39
C SER A 23 8.30 0.90 -15.56
N LEU A 24 7.66 1.83 -14.87
CA LEU A 24 6.41 1.55 -14.18
C LEU A 24 5.31 1.32 -15.21
N ARG A 25 4.60 0.20 -15.07
CA ARG A 25 3.44 -0.12 -15.89
C ARG A 25 2.17 0.19 -15.10
N ARG A 26 1.18 0.77 -15.78
CA ARG A 26 -0.08 1.15 -15.15
C ARG A 26 -1.02 -0.04 -15.12
N ARG A 27 -1.44 -0.40 -13.90
CA ARG A 27 -2.56 -1.33 -13.73
C ARG A 27 -3.87 -0.59 -13.99
N GLU A 28 -4.74 -1.18 -14.79
CA GLU A 28 -6.04 -0.61 -15.20
C GLU A 28 -7.22 -1.26 -14.47
N SER A 29 -7.01 -2.43 -13.88
CA SER A 29 -8.02 -3.14 -13.09
C SER A 29 -7.86 -2.91 -11.58
N PRO A 30 -8.95 -3.05 -10.77
CA PRO A 30 -8.84 -3.20 -9.33
C PRO A 30 -7.92 -4.37 -8.96
N PRO A 31 -7.41 -4.45 -7.71
CA PRO A 31 -6.72 -5.64 -7.24
C PRO A 31 -7.72 -6.79 -7.17
N VAL A 32 -7.63 -7.73 -8.12
CA VAL A 32 -8.42 -8.96 -8.14
C VAL A 32 -7.43 -10.11 -8.11
N SER A 33 -7.68 -11.11 -7.27
CA SER A 33 -6.77 -12.23 -7.17
C SER A 33 -6.62 -12.96 -8.51
N GLY A 34 -5.39 -13.28 -8.85
CA GLY A 34 -5.02 -14.11 -9.99
C GLY A 34 -4.98 -13.42 -11.35
N ARG A 35 -5.62 -12.27 -11.58
CA ARG A 35 -5.62 -11.59 -12.87
C ARG A 35 -5.39 -10.08 -12.73
N ILE A 36 -4.75 -9.50 -13.76
CA ILE A 36 -4.42 -8.08 -13.80
C ILE A 36 -4.57 -7.57 -15.23
N GLN A 37 -5.05 -6.35 -15.39
CA GLN A 37 -5.09 -5.66 -16.68
C GLN A 37 -3.98 -4.61 -16.74
N ILE A 38 -3.10 -4.76 -17.71
CA ILE A 38 -1.97 -3.86 -17.96
C ILE A 38 -1.89 -3.60 -19.44
N ASP A 39 -1.83 -2.32 -19.85
CA ASP A 39 -1.70 -1.88 -21.25
C ASP A 39 -2.75 -2.56 -22.16
N GLY A 40 -4.00 -2.63 -21.72
CA GLY A 40 -5.11 -3.24 -22.45
C GLY A 40 -5.11 -4.78 -22.50
N SER A 41 -4.11 -5.44 -21.91
CA SER A 41 -3.98 -6.90 -21.92
C SER A 41 -4.32 -7.50 -20.55
N GLN A 42 -5.09 -8.60 -20.56
CA GLN A 42 -5.36 -9.37 -19.35
C GLN A 42 -4.25 -10.41 -19.12
N LEU A 43 -3.58 -10.34 -17.99
CA LEU A 43 -2.44 -11.17 -17.61
C LEU A 43 -2.74 -11.96 -16.33
N LEU A 44 -2.07 -13.11 -16.17
CA LEU A 44 -2.00 -13.78 -14.86
C LEU A 44 -1.10 -12.96 -13.92
N ASN A 45 -1.56 -12.72 -12.71
CA ASN A 45 -0.83 -11.96 -11.71
C ASN A 45 -0.04 -12.87 -10.77
N LEU A 46 1.17 -13.23 -11.18
CA LEU A 46 2.09 -14.04 -10.36
C LEU A 46 3.00 -13.18 -9.46
N GLY A 47 2.91 -11.85 -9.57
CA GLY A 47 3.73 -10.92 -8.79
C GLY A 47 2.99 -10.27 -7.61
N SER A 48 1.78 -10.74 -7.28
CA SER A 48 1.00 -10.21 -6.15
C SER A 48 1.47 -10.81 -4.82
N ASN A 49 1.55 -9.96 -3.81
CA ASN A 49 1.70 -10.39 -2.40
C ASN A 49 0.35 -10.57 -1.70
N ASP A 50 -0.75 -10.37 -2.40
CA ASP A 50 -2.12 -10.57 -1.88
C ASP A 50 -2.49 -12.06 -1.91
N TYR A 51 -1.80 -12.86 -1.11
CA TYR A 51 -1.94 -14.32 -1.08
C TYR A 51 -3.32 -14.79 -0.63
N LEU A 52 -4.00 -14.01 0.19
CA LEU A 52 -5.33 -14.31 0.70
C LEU A 52 -6.45 -13.65 -0.10
N GLY A 53 -6.12 -12.83 -1.11
CA GLY A 53 -7.10 -12.11 -1.94
C GLY A 53 -7.86 -11.02 -1.19
N LEU A 54 -7.30 -10.50 -0.09
CA LEU A 54 -7.96 -9.53 0.78
C LEU A 54 -8.01 -8.12 0.20
N ALA A 55 -7.12 -7.78 -0.74
CA ALA A 55 -7.05 -6.43 -1.31
C ALA A 55 -8.34 -6.00 -2.05
N ALA A 56 -9.19 -6.94 -2.45
CA ALA A 56 -10.48 -6.68 -3.09
C ALA A 56 -11.66 -7.32 -2.34
N ASP A 57 -11.46 -7.76 -1.10
CA ASP A 57 -12.53 -8.37 -0.30
C ASP A 57 -13.59 -7.32 0.07
N GLY A 58 -14.84 -7.57 -0.34
CA GLY A 58 -15.97 -6.67 -0.08
C GLY A 58 -16.19 -6.40 1.41
N ARG A 59 -15.90 -7.38 2.28
CA ARG A 59 -16.05 -7.24 3.74
C ARG A 59 -15.11 -6.16 4.29
N LEU A 60 -13.86 -6.12 3.79
CA LEU A 60 -12.88 -5.09 4.15
C LEU A 60 -13.28 -3.72 3.60
N VAL A 61 -13.70 -3.67 2.33
CA VAL A 61 -14.19 -2.43 1.70
C VAL A 61 -15.36 -1.84 2.48
N ASP A 62 -16.32 -2.65 2.89
CA ASP A 62 -17.50 -2.19 3.63
C ASP A 62 -17.14 -1.79 5.07
N ALA A 63 -16.20 -2.48 5.71
CA ALA A 63 -15.67 -2.06 7.01
C ALA A 63 -15.01 -0.67 6.90
N VAL A 64 -14.11 -0.47 5.93
CA VAL A 64 -13.45 0.82 5.71
C VAL A 64 -14.46 1.94 5.46
N LYS A 65 -15.47 1.72 4.61
CA LYS A 65 -16.53 2.71 4.36
C LYS A 65 -17.27 3.13 5.64
N ARG A 66 -17.64 2.15 6.48
CA ARG A 66 -18.30 2.43 7.77
C ARG A 66 -17.40 3.24 8.70
N PHE A 67 -16.15 2.84 8.86
CA PHE A 67 -15.21 3.52 9.73
C PHE A 67 -14.90 4.95 9.26
N VAL A 68 -14.64 5.15 7.98
CA VAL A 68 -14.41 6.48 7.41
C VAL A 68 -15.63 7.39 7.57
N GLY A 69 -16.84 6.84 7.39
CA GLY A 69 -18.08 7.59 7.58
C GLY A 69 -18.31 8.06 9.01
N TYR A 70 -17.79 7.35 9.99
CA TYR A 70 -17.97 7.68 11.40
C TYR A 70 -16.76 8.43 12.01
N HIS A 71 -15.54 8.01 11.70
CA HIS A 71 -14.31 8.54 12.29
C HIS A 71 -13.58 9.57 11.41
N GLY A 72 -14.03 9.76 10.16
CA GLY A 72 -13.34 10.61 9.19
C GLY A 72 -12.10 9.93 8.59
N TRP A 73 -11.33 10.71 7.84
CA TRP A 73 -10.15 10.26 7.14
C TRP A 73 -8.87 10.80 7.79
N GLY A 74 -8.09 9.90 8.38
CA GLY A 74 -6.80 10.24 8.97
C GLY A 74 -6.86 10.72 10.42
N SER A 75 -5.71 10.77 11.06
CA SER A 75 -5.56 11.04 12.49
C SER A 75 -5.38 12.52 12.85
N GLY A 76 -5.11 13.38 11.87
CA GLY A 76 -4.91 14.82 12.05
C GLY A 76 -3.58 15.22 12.72
N ALA A 77 -2.94 14.31 13.46
CA ALA A 77 -1.66 14.55 14.12
C ALA A 77 -0.91 13.24 14.41
N SER A 78 0.30 13.35 14.96
CA SER A 78 1.02 12.19 15.48
C SER A 78 0.35 11.62 16.73
N PRO A 79 0.51 10.32 17.05
CA PRO A 79 -0.09 9.67 18.21
C PRO A 79 0.22 10.37 19.54
N LEU A 80 1.45 10.89 19.71
CA LEU A 80 1.88 11.59 20.94
C LEU A 80 1.23 12.96 21.15
N VAL A 81 0.73 13.56 20.07
CA VAL A 81 0.05 14.87 20.20
C VAL A 81 -1.44 14.66 20.45
N ASN A 82 -2.19 14.19 19.47
CA ASN A 82 -3.62 13.86 19.61
C ASN A 82 -4.12 12.91 18.49
N GLY A 83 -3.21 12.30 17.74
CA GLY A 83 -3.56 11.45 16.60
C GLY A 83 -3.88 9.99 16.95
N ARG A 84 -3.74 9.57 18.23
CA ARG A 84 -4.11 8.22 18.68
C ARG A 84 -5.58 8.19 19.06
N GLY A 85 -6.41 7.62 18.22
CA GLY A 85 -7.84 7.42 18.49
C GLY A 85 -8.13 6.01 19.05
N THR A 86 -9.38 5.80 19.45
CA THR A 86 -9.87 4.51 19.99
C THR A 86 -9.65 3.33 19.05
N LEU A 87 -9.69 3.54 17.73
CA LEU A 87 -9.42 2.49 16.74
C LEU A 87 -7.97 1.98 16.79
N HIS A 88 -7.00 2.87 17.03
CA HIS A 88 -5.61 2.46 17.21
C HIS A 88 -5.46 1.57 18.44
N GLU A 89 -6.07 1.98 19.55
CA GLU A 89 -6.02 1.23 20.80
C GLU A 89 -6.68 -0.14 20.68
N THR A 90 -7.88 -0.22 20.10
CA THR A 90 -8.57 -1.48 19.86
C THR A 90 -7.76 -2.41 18.98
N LEU A 91 -7.19 -1.91 17.89
CA LEU A 91 -6.36 -2.73 17.00
C LEU A 91 -5.08 -3.22 17.68
N GLU A 92 -4.41 -2.38 18.48
CA GLU A 92 -3.24 -2.78 19.25
C GLU A 92 -3.58 -3.90 20.25
N GLN A 93 -4.73 -3.83 20.92
CA GLN A 93 -5.22 -4.89 21.83
C GLN A 93 -5.52 -6.18 21.08
N GLU A 94 -6.28 -6.11 19.99
CA GLU A 94 -6.62 -7.30 19.19
C GLU A 94 -5.38 -7.96 18.59
N LEU A 95 -4.38 -7.19 18.15
CA LEU A 95 -3.11 -7.72 17.67
C LEU A 95 -2.31 -8.39 18.77
N ALA A 96 -2.23 -7.79 19.96
CA ALA A 96 -1.54 -8.37 21.10
C ALA A 96 -2.17 -9.71 21.51
N GLU A 97 -3.50 -9.78 21.57
CA GLU A 97 -4.25 -11.01 21.84
C GLU A 97 -4.00 -12.08 20.76
N PHE A 98 -4.07 -11.68 19.48
CA PHE A 98 -3.84 -12.61 18.36
C PHE A 98 -2.44 -13.21 18.35
N GLU A 99 -1.42 -12.39 18.62
CA GLU A 99 0.00 -12.82 18.66
C GLU A 99 0.40 -13.43 19.99
N GLY A 100 -0.42 -13.38 21.03
CA GLY A 100 -0.12 -13.88 22.37
C GLY A 100 0.97 -13.07 23.08
N THR A 101 1.04 -11.76 22.83
CA THR A 101 2.02 -10.84 23.43
C THR A 101 1.38 -9.95 24.49
N GLU A 102 2.19 -9.34 25.37
CA GLU A 102 1.67 -8.38 26.37
C GLU A 102 1.11 -7.11 25.75
N SER A 103 1.66 -6.66 24.63
CA SER A 103 1.25 -5.44 23.94
C SER A 103 1.67 -5.46 22.47
N ALA A 104 1.01 -4.60 21.69
CA ALA A 104 1.36 -4.30 20.30
C ALA A 104 1.40 -2.77 20.10
N LEU A 105 2.18 -2.32 19.14
CA LEU A 105 2.26 -0.92 18.72
C LEU A 105 2.10 -0.81 17.22
N LEU A 106 1.30 0.15 16.78
CA LEU A 106 1.08 0.46 15.37
C LEU A 106 2.05 1.53 14.89
N PHE A 107 2.61 1.29 13.71
CA PHE A 107 3.44 2.25 12.98
C PHE A 107 2.84 2.51 11.60
N PRO A 108 3.00 3.73 11.02
CA PRO A 108 2.44 4.07 9.70
C PRO A 108 3.16 3.39 8.54
N SER A 109 4.28 2.76 8.78
CA SER A 109 5.09 2.03 7.78
C SER A 109 5.88 0.91 8.43
N GLY A 110 6.15 -0.12 7.65
CA GLY A 110 7.02 -1.24 8.05
C GLY A 110 8.51 -0.94 7.98
#